data_cc89fe21c3aa18cd32f6bc921ad6526e
#
_entry.id   cc89fe21c3aa18cd32f6bc921ad6526e
#
_cell.length_a   1.000
_cell.length_b   1.000
_cell.length_c   1.000
_cell.angle_alpha   90.00
_cell.angle_beta   90.00
_cell.angle_gamma   90.00
#
_symmetry.space_group_name_H-M   'P 1'
#
loop_
_entity.id
_entity.type
_entity.pdbx_description
1 polymer ?
#
loop_
_entity_poly.entity_id
_entity_poly.type
_entity_poly.pdbx_seq_one_letter_code
_entity_poly.pdbx_strand_id
1 'polypeptide(L)'
;MKKMKRLVAVLLVGIMALAMLTACGVTPSAPSMRDTALERDVAQWTVELGKNQNLTLDPDLTEISNKCLPTAVKAVDARLAFPRDWNVYNDAVKKRETVFAEERKGKTAALVPVDFPSGTEVTKDTLAHAYATLRMDVQSNLEQAGVYDPTKFGVTVTKQKEYTLVLFVVSE
;
A
#
# COMPACT_ATOMS: atom_id res chain seq x y z
N MET A 1 10.18 30.25 -35.15
CA MET A 1 8.80 29.85 -34.76
C MET A 1 8.64 28.36 -34.37
N LYS A 2 9.37 27.40 -34.98
CA LYS A 2 9.26 25.95 -34.61
C LYS A 2 9.71 25.61 -33.20
N LYS A 3 10.70 26.33 -32.60
CA LYS A 3 11.22 26.07 -31.25
C LYS A 3 10.25 26.51 -30.14
N MET A 4 9.51 27.62 -30.33
CA MET A 4 8.50 28.08 -29.36
C MET A 4 7.30 27.12 -29.25
N LYS A 5 6.86 26.54 -30.37
CA LYS A 5 5.76 25.57 -30.34
C LYS A 5 6.06 24.30 -29.55
N ARG A 6 7.33 23.83 -29.55
CA ARG A 6 7.78 22.68 -28.74
C ARG A 6 7.86 23.01 -27.25
N LEU A 7 8.26 24.24 -26.91
CA LEU A 7 8.37 24.67 -25.51
C LEU A 7 7.00 24.81 -24.85
N VAL A 8 6.02 25.36 -25.60
CA VAL A 8 4.62 25.46 -25.15
C VAL A 8 3.97 24.08 -24.98
N ALA A 9 4.27 23.12 -25.88
CA ALA A 9 3.74 21.76 -25.77
C ALA A 9 4.29 21.02 -24.54
N VAL A 10 5.59 21.17 -24.22
CA VAL A 10 6.20 20.56 -23.03
C VAL A 10 5.67 21.21 -21.75
N LEU A 11 5.42 22.52 -21.75
CA LEU A 11 4.85 23.24 -20.62
C LEU A 11 3.39 22.83 -20.36
N LEU A 12 2.59 22.63 -21.44
CA LEU A 12 1.20 22.16 -21.36
C LEU A 12 1.09 20.72 -20.83
N VAL A 13 2.00 19.83 -21.24
CA VAL A 13 2.05 18.45 -20.72
C VAL A 13 2.45 18.44 -19.25
N GLY A 14 3.38 19.30 -18.84
CA GLY A 14 3.76 19.44 -17.43
C GLY A 14 2.62 19.97 -16.56
N ILE A 15 1.83 20.91 -17.04
CA ILE A 15 0.68 21.47 -16.32
C ILE A 15 -0.47 20.45 -16.25
N MET A 16 -0.73 19.66 -17.30
CA MET A 16 -1.74 18.60 -17.26
C MET A 16 -1.34 17.47 -16.29
N ALA A 17 -0.07 17.11 -16.20
CA ALA A 17 0.39 16.11 -15.22
C ALA A 17 0.21 16.60 -13.77
N LEU A 18 0.46 17.89 -13.51
CA LEU A 18 0.18 18.52 -12.21
C LEU A 18 -1.32 18.67 -11.92
N ALA A 19 -2.15 18.95 -12.93
CA ALA A 19 -3.60 19.10 -12.77
C ALA A 19 -4.28 17.75 -12.47
N MET A 20 -3.79 16.64 -13.00
CA MET A 20 -4.31 15.30 -12.65
C MET A 20 -3.97 14.88 -11.22
N LEU A 21 -2.87 15.41 -10.66
CA LEU A 21 -2.53 15.19 -9.23
C LEU A 21 -3.38 16.04 -8.27
N THR A 22 -4.02 17.12 -8.76
CA THR A 22 -4.83 18.02 -7.92
C THR A 22 -6.35 17.83 -8.10
N ALA A 23 -6.80 17.07 -9.13
CA ALA A 23 -8.22 16.88 -9.43
C ALA A 23 -8.92 15.76 -8.64
N CYS A 24 -8.21 14.99 -7.81
CA CYS A 24 -8.84 14.20 -6.77
C CYS A 24 -9.17 15.14 -5.61
N GLY A 25 -10.45 15.50 -5.49
CA GLY A 25 -10.99 16.42 -4.48
C GLY A 25 -10.49 16.11 -3.08
N VAL A 26 -9.43 16.78 -2.67
CA VAL A 26 -8.90 16.73 -1.32
C VAL A 26 -9.65 17.79 -0.53
N THR A 27 -10.65 17.38 0.25
CA THR A 27 -10.92 18.06 1.51
C THR A 27 -9.60 18.21 2.26
N PRO A 28 -9.30 19.33 2.93
CA PRO A 28 -8.10 19.48 3.74
C PRO A 28 -8.18 18.51 4.92
N SER A 29 -7.83 17.28 4.69
CA SER A 29 -7.65 16.24 5.68
C SER A 29 -6.22 16.33 6.21
N ALA A 30 -6.06 15.97 7.49
CA ALA A 30 -4.82 15.86 8.23
C ALA A 30 -3.62 15.43 7.35
N PRO A 31 -2.38 15.84 7.69
CA PRO A 31 -1.22 15.57 6.87
C PRO A 31 -1.23 14.13 6.39
N SER A 32 -1.11 13.94 5.09
CA SER A 32 -1.18 12.62 4.45
C SER A 32 -0.28 11.65 5.21
N MET A 33 -0.86 10.61 5.82
CA MET A 33 -0.08 9.56 6.47
C MET A 33 0.80 8.79 5.48
N ARG A 34 0.59 8.98 4.17
CA ARG A 34 1.27 8.26 3.09
C ARG A 34 2.64 8.84 2.76
N ASP A 35 3.62 7.97 2.61
CA ASP A 35 4.89 8.27 1.96
C ASP A 35 4.81 7.89 0.47
N THR A 36 4.30 8.80 -0.35
CA THR A 36 4.04 8.56 -1.78
C THR A 36 5.31 8.36 -2.61
N ALA A 37 6.47 8.84 -2.15
CA ALA A 37 7.75 8.60 -2.80
C ALA A 37 8.17 7.14 -2.62
N LEU A 38 8.22 6.68 -1.38
CA LEU A 38 8.56 5.30 -1.04
C LEU A 38 7.51 4.32 -1.60
N GLU A 39 6.23 4.70 -1.62
CA GLU A 39 5.14 3.90 -2.21
C GLU A 39 5.40 3.58 -3.69
N ARG A 40 5.88 4.55 -4.47
CA ARG A 40 6.24 4.37 -5.87
C ARG A 40 7.40 3.39 -6.03
N ASP A 41 8.43 3.54 -5.19
CA ASP A 41 9.59 2.66 -5.22
C ASP A 41 9.19 1.23 -4.84
N VAL A 42 8.41 1.05 -3.77
CA VAL A 42 7.87 -0.26 -3.36
C VAL A 42 7.01 -0.88 -4.46
N ALA A 43 6.15 -0.11 -5.13
CA ALA A 43 5.35 -0.61 -6.23
C ALA A 43 6.23 -1.13 -7.38
N GLN A 44 7.26 -0.36 -7.77
CA GLN A 44 8.20 -0.78 -8.80
C GLN A 44 8.95 -2.05 -8.40
N TRP A 45 9.49 -2.12 -7.19
CA TRP A 45 10.20 -3.31 -6.70
C TRP A 45 9.31 -4.54 -6.63
N THR A 46 8.03 -4.36 -6.26
CA THR A 46 7.06 -5.46 -6.22
C THR A 46 6.82 -6.04 -7.62
N VAL A 47 6.67 -5.21 -8.64
CA VAL A 47 6.58 -5.67 -10.05
C VAL A 47 7.85 -6.40 -10.46
N GLU A 48 9.03 -5.88 -10.10
CA GLU A 48 10.31 -6.51 -10.45
C GLU A 48 10.50 -7.85 -9.74
N LEU A 49 10.11 -7.98 -8.47
CA LEU A 49 10.18 -9.22 -7.71
C LEU A 49 9.14 -10.24 -8.18
N GLY A 50 7.97 -9.77 -8.59
CA GLY A 50 6.85 -10.59 -9.07
C GLY A 50 6.86 -10.87 -10.59
N LYS A 51 7.98 -10.67 -11.30
CA LYS A 51 8.07 -10.86 -12.78
C LYS A 51 7.56 -12.22 -13.26
N ASN A 52 7.79 -13.27 -12.51
CA ASN A 52 7.35 -14.63 -12.88
C ASN A 52 5.84 -14.86 -12.65
N GLN A 53 5.17 -13.95 -11.97
CA GLN A 53 3.75 -14.01 -11.64
C GLN A 53 2.92 -12.98 -12.42
N ASN A 54 3.56 -12.19 -13.31
CA ASN A 54 2.92 -11.12 -14.08
C ASN A 54 2.15 -10.11 -13.20
N LEU A 55 2.65 -9.83 -12.00
CA LEU A 55 2.03 -8.90 -11.07
C LEU A 55 1.99 -7.48 -11.66
N THR A 56 0.83 -6.87 -11.64
CA THR A 56 0.60 -5.50 -12.12
C THR A 56 0.01 -4.62 -11.03
N LEU A 57 0.45 -3.36 -10.98
CA LEU A 57 -0.11 -2.36 -10.07
C LEU A 57 -1.51 -1.97 -10.55
N ASP A 58 -2.49 -2.05 -9.63
CA ASP A 58 -3.88 -1.66 -9.86
C ASP A 58 -4.23 -0.45 -8.97
N PRO A 59 -4.61 0.70 -9.59
CA PRO A 59 -4.97 1.91 -8.84
C PRO A 59 -6.18 1.73 -7.92
N ASP A 60 -7.16 0.92 -8.30
CA ASP A 60 -8.34 0.65 -7.47
C ASP A 60 -7.95 -0.10 -6.19
N LEU A 61 -7.04 -1.06 -6.30
CA LEU A 61 -6.51 -1.79 -5.14
C LEU A 61 -5.65 -0.88 -4.26
N THR A 62 -4.91 0.06 -4.86
CA THR A 62 -4.17 1.08 -4.11
C THR A 62 -5.12 1.99 -3.32
N GLU A 63 -6.26 2.37 -3.90
CA GLU A 63 -7.27 3.16 -3.19
C GLU A 63 -7.88 2.39 -2.02
N ILE A 64 -8.19 1.09 -2.19
CA ILE A 64 -8.63 0.21 -1.10
C ILE A 64 -7.58 0.14 0.01
N SER A 65 -6.32 -0.08 -0.35
CA SER A 65 -5.19 -0.06 0.60
C SER A 65 -5.11 1.25 1.38
N ASN A 66 -5.25 2.39 0.69
CA ASN A 66 -5.24 3.72 1.30
C ASN A 66 -6.35 3.91 2.34
N LYS A 67 -7.56 3.46 2.05
CA LYS A 67 -8.69 3.54 2.99
C LYS A 67 -8.50 2.64 4.21
N CYS A 68 -7.82 1.50 4.06
CA CYS A 68 -7.50 0.60 5.16
C CYS A 68 -6.31 1.08 6.01
N LEU A 69 -5.48 1.99 5.50
CA LEU A 69 -4.23 2.39 6.15
C LEU A 69 -4.40 2.90 7.58
N PRO A 70 -5.36 3.79 7.92
CA PRO A 70 -5.52 4.29 9.29
C PRO A 70 -5.84 3.18 10.30
N THR A 71 -6.60 2.16 9.90
CA THR A 71 -6.95 1.03 10.76
C THR A 71 -5.81 0.02 10.87
N ALA A 72 -5.03 -0.14 9.80
CA ALA A 72 -3.83 -0.96 9.80
C ALA A 72 -2.75 -0.37 10.72
N VAL A 73 -2.52 0.94 10.68
CA VAL A 73 -1.62 1.64 11.62
C VAL A 73 -2.05 1.40 13.07
N LYS A 74 -3.32 1.58 13.40
CA LYS A 74 -3.82 1.33 14.76
C LYS A 74 -3.59 -0.11 15.22
N ALA A 75 -3.73 -1.09 14.33
CA ALA A 75 -3.47 -2.48 14.65
C ALA A 75 -1.97 -2.73 14.93
N VAL A 76 -1.06 -2.15 14.15
CA VAL A 76 0.38 -2.24 14.40
C VAL A 76 0.75 -1.52 15.70
N ASP A 77 0.27 -0.30 15.93
CA ASP A 77 0.51 0.45 17.17
C ASP A 77 0.07 -0.34 18.40
N ALA A 78 -1.15 -0.92 18.37
CA ALA A 78 -1.66 -1.73 19.46
C ALA A 78 -0.83 -3.01 19.69
N ARG A 79 -0.27 -3.61 18.61
CA ARG A 79 0.62 -4.75 18.71
C ARG A 79 1.97 -4.41 19.33
N LEU A 80 2.51 -3.23 19.02
CA LEU A 80 3.82 -2.76 19.49
C LEU A 80 3.74 -2.09 20.88
N ALA A 81 2.56 -1.72 21.35
CA ALA A 81 2.36 -1.10 22.65
C ALA A 81 2.88 -1.98 23.79
N PHE A 82 3.48 -1.32 24.81
CA PHE A 82 3.93 -2.02 26.01
C PHE A 82 3.45 -1.27 27.27
N PRO A 83 2.75 -1.93 28.21
CA PRO A 83 2.28 -3.33 28.12
C PRO A 83 1.24 -3.52 27.02
N ARG A 84 1.21 -4.70 26.40
CA ARG A 84 0.27 -4.99 25.31
C ARG A 84 -1.14 -5.24 25.86
N ASP A 85 -2.10 -4.48 25.38
CA ASP A 85 -3.52 -4.75 25.59
C ASP A 85 -4.09 -5.55 24.41
N TRP A 86 -4.35 -6.82 24.64
CA TRP A 86 -4.89 -7.72 23.63
C TRP A 86 -6.28 -7.37 23.16
N ASN A 87 -7.11 -6.72 24.01
CA ASN A 87 -8.45 -6.28 23.61
C ASN A 87 -8.33 -5.14 22.59
N VAL A 88 -7.48 -4.16 22.88
CA VAL A 88 -7.22 -3.02 21.97
C VAL A 88 -6.65 -3.53 20.63
N TYR A 89 -5.73 -4.49 20.67
CA TYR A 89 -5.18 -5.10 19.47
C TYR A 89 -6.25 -5.82 18.64
N ASN A 90 -7.02 -6.70 19.27
CA ASN A 90 -8.06 -7.48 18.59
C ASN A 90 -9.14 -6.58 17.99
N ASP A 91 -9.56 -5.53 18.71
CA ASP A 91 -10.53 -4.54 18.22
C ASP A 91 -9.98 -3.77 17.00
N ALA A 92 -8.70 -3.38 17.03
CA ALA A 92 -8.07 -2.71 15.90
C ALA A 92 -7.97 -3.63 14.66
N VAL A 93 -7.60 -4.89 14.85
CA VAL A 93 -7.58 -5.91 13.77
C VAL A 93 -8.99 -6.10 13.20
N LYS A 94 -9.99 -6.34 14.04
CA LYS A 94 -11.38 -6.51 13.62
C LYS A 94 -11.90 -5.30 12.82
N LYS A 95 -11.58 -4.09 13.29
CA LYS A 95 -11.96 -2.86 12.60
C LYS A 95 -11.29 -2.74 11.23
N ARG A 96 -10.01 -3.09 11.13
CA ARG A 96 -9.28 -3.13 9.86
C ARG A 96 -9.95 -4.12 8.87
N GLU A 97 -10.29 -5.32 9.32
CA GLU A 97 -10.96 -6.33 8.51
C GLU A 97 -12.36 -5.88 8.06
N THR A 98 -13.10 -5.20 8.94
CA THR A 98 -14.42 -4.64 8.59
C THR A 98 -14.28 -3.59 7.48
N VAL A 99 -13.36 -2.62 7.63
CA VAL A 99 -13.12 -1.59 6.61
C VAL A 99 -12.68 -2.23 5.29
N PHE A 100 -11.78 -3.22 5.35
CA PHE A 100 -11.35 -3.93 4.14
C PHE A 100 -12.51 -4.67 3.46
N ALA A 101 -13.35 -5.36 4.21
CA ALA A 101 -14.51 -6.07 3.65
C ALA A 101 -15.49 -5.11 2.97
N GLU A 102 -15.71 -3.93 3.54
CA GLU A 102 -16.56 -2.88 2.95
C GLU A 102 -15.96 -2.30 1.66
N GLU A 103 -14.65 -1.97 1.70
CA GLU A 103 -13.98 -1.29 0.59
C GLU A 103 -13.71 -2.20 -0.61
N ARG A 104 -13.44 -3.50 -0.38
CA ARG A 104 -13.25 -4.45 -1.48
C ARG A 104 -14.52 -4.72 -2.31
N LYS A 105 -15.71 -4.35 -1.82
CA LYS A 105 -17.00 -4.43 -2.54
C LYS A 105 -17.25 -5.78 -3.23
N GLY A 106 -16.95 -6.87 -2.55
CA GLY A 106 -17.11 -8.23 -3.08
C GLY A 106 -16.00 -8.71 -4.03
N LYS A 107 -14.98 -7.90 -4.32
CA LYS A 107 -13.78 -8.36 -5.04
C LYS A 107 -13.07 -9.44 -4.22
N THR A 108 -12.60 -10.49 -4.89
CA THR A 108 -11.70 -11.49 -4.28
C THR A 108 -10.32 -10.83 -4.12
N ALA A 109 -10.00 -10.45 -2.90
CA ALA A 109 -8.75 -9.77 -2.58
C ALA A 109 -8.32 -10.06 -1.13
N ALA A 110 -7.04 -10.00 -0.89
CA ALA A 110 -6.41 -10.13 0.43
C ALA A 110 -5.68 -8.85 0.84
N LEU A 111 -5.71 -8.54 2.13
CA LEU A 111 -4.98 -7.44 2.74
C LEU A 111 -3.74 -7.98 3.44
N VAL A 112 -2.55 -7.52 3.04
CA VAL A 112 -1.27 -8.01 3.55
C VAL A 112 -0.48 -6.84 4.13
N PRO A 113 -0.45 -6.67 5.46
CA PRO A 113 0.40 -5.70 6.13
C PRO A 113 1.82 -6.25 6.31
N VAL A 114 2.82 -5.45 5.97
CA VAL A 114 4.24 -5.72 6.20
C VAL A 114 4.84 -4.53 6.94
N ASP A 115 5.32 -4.73 8.14
CA ASP A 115 5.96 -3.68 8.92
C ASP A 115 7.47 -3.91 9.06
N PHE A 116 8.20 -2.83 8.92
CA PHE A 116 9.65 -2.77 9.06
C PHE A 116 9.97 -1.98 10.33
N PRO A 117 10.70 -2.54 11.30
CA PRO A 117 11.06 -1.84 12.54
C PRO A 117 11.83 -0.55 12.28
N SER A 118 11.75 0.39 13.22
CA SER A 118 12.55 1.62 13.18
C SER A 118 14.03 1.31 13.00
N GLY A 119 14.69 2.07 12.10
CA GLY A 119 16.09 1.83 11.72
C GLY A 119 16.28 0.83 10.58
N THR A 120 15.24 0.12 10.17
CA THR A 120 15.27 -0.70 8.94
C THR A 120 14.83 0.15 7.75
N GLU A 121 15.73 0.38 6.82
CA GLU A 121 15.40 1.05 5.57
C GLU A 121 14.61 0.09 4.67
N VAL A 122 13.50 0.57 4.11
CA VAL A 122 12.73 -0.18 3.12
C VAL A 122 13.43 -0.03 1.78
N THR A 123 14.02 -1.10 1.33
CA THR A 123 14.73 -1.24 0.04
C THR A 123 14.18 -2.45 -0.70
N LYS A 124 14.57 -2.63 -1.95
CA LYS A 124 14.21 -3.84 -2.72
C LYS A 124 14.66 -5.12 -2.01
N ASP A 125 15.86 -5.12 -1.43
CA ASP A 125 16.43 -6.30 -0.76
C ASP A 125 15.72 -6.61 0.55
N THR A 126 15.42 -5.59 1.38
CA THR A 126 14.67 -5.80 2.63
C THR A 126 13.24 -6.21 2.35
N LEU A 127 12.62 -5.69 1.28
CA LEU A 127 11.29 -6.11 0.82
C LEU A 127 11.30 -7.56 0.33
N ALA A 128 12.29 -7.96 -0.47
CA ALA A 128 12.46 -9.34 -0.93
C ALA A 128 12.66 -10.30 0.26
N HIS A 129 13.45 -9.91 1.25
CA HIS A 129 13.65 -10.68 2.47
C HIS A 129 12.36 -10.81 3.28
N ALA A 130 11.59 -9.74 3.43
CA ALA A 130 10.27 -9.77 4.10
C ALA A 130 9.32 -10.74 3.38
N TYR A 131 9.22 -10.69 2.06
CA TYR A 131 8.42 -11.65 1.28
C TYR A 131 8.87 -13.10 1.48
N ALA A 132 10.17 -13.37 1.50
CA ALA A 132 10.69 -14.71 1.73
C ALA A 132 10.38 -15.22 3.15
N THR A 133 10.48 -14.35 4.15
CA THR A 133 10.23 -14.67 5.56
C THR A 133 8.73 -14.87 5.84
N LEU A 134 7.89 -14.03 5.27
CA LEU A 134 6.43 -14.04 5.48
C LEU A 134 5.70 -14.95 4.47
N ARG A 135 6.43 -15.66 3.61
CA ARG A 135 5.84 -16.40 2.48
C ARG A 135 4.69 -17.32 2.90
N MET A 136 4.85 -18.08 3.97
CA MET A 136 3.82 -19.03 4.43
C MET A 136 2.59 -18.29 4.97
N ASP A 137 2.79 -17.23 5.75
CA ASP A 137 1.68 -16.44 6.31
C ASP A 137 0.93 -15.68 5.23
N VAL A 138 1.66 -15.10 4.26
CA VAL A 138 1.09 -14.41 3.10
C VAL A 138 0.30 -15.39 2.25
N GLN A 139 0.86 -16.55 1.93
CA GLN A 139 0.17 -17.58 1.14
C GLN A 139 -1.11 -18.05 1.85
N SER A 140 -1.05 -18.34 3.14
CA SER A 140 -2.22 -18.72 3.92
C SER A 140 -3.31 -17.65 3.92
N ASN A 141 -2.93 -16.36 4.06
CA ASN A 141 -3.87 -15.25 3.99
C ASN A 141 -4.51 -15.11 2.59
N LEU A 142 -3.73 -15.30 1.53
CA LEU A 142 -4.23 -15.27 0.15
C LEU A 142 -5.25 -16.41 -0.08
N GLU A 143 -4.89 -17.64 0.30
CA GLU A 143 -5.76 -18.81 0.17
C GLU A 143 -7.07 -18.67 0.96
N GLN A 144 -7.01 -18.16 2.20
CA GLN A 144 -8.20 -17.88 3.01
C GLN A 144 -9.11 -16.81 2.38
N ALA A 145 -8.54 -15.87 1.65
CA ALA A 145 -9.27 -14.86 0.91
C ALA A 145 -9.78 -15.34 -0.46
N GLY A 146 -9.41 -16.57 -0.87
CA GLY A 146 -9.74 -17.14 -2.17
C GLY A 146 -8.88 -16.63 -3.32
N VAL A 147 -7.71 -16.03 -3.04
CA VAL A 147 -6.75 -15.56 -4.03
C VAL A 147 -5.69 -16.64 -4.23
N TYR A 148 -5.75 -17.36 -5.34
CA TYR A 148 -4.85 -18.48 -5.62
C TYR A 148 -3.77 -18.15 -6.64
N ASP A 149 -4.07 -17.27 -7.60
CA ASP A 149 -3.13 -16.83 -8.64
C ASP A 149 -3.13 -15.28 -8.71
N PRO A 150 -2.41 -14.62 -7.79
CA PRO A 150 -2.41 -13.17 -7.73
C PRO A 150 -1.75 -12.56 -8.95
N THR A 151 -2.48 -11.70 -9.67
CA THR A 151 -2.02 -10.97 -10.86
C THR A 151 -2.00 -9.47 -10.67
N LYS A 152 -2.73 -8.95 -9.67
CA LYS A 152 -2.86 -7.52 -9.39
C LYS A 152 -2.53 -7.21 -7.95
N PHE A 153 -1.98 -6.03 -7.72
CA PHE A 153 -1.79 -5.52 -6.38
C PHE A 153 -1.99 -4.00 -6.32
N GLY A 154 -2.38 -3.53 -5.15
CA GLY A 154 -2.31 -2.13 -4.75
C GLY A 154 -1.41 -2.00 -3.54
N VAL A 155 -0.77 -0.86 -3.35
CA VAL A 155 0.12 -0.63 -2.22
C VAL A 155 0.01 0.77 -1.69
N THR A 156 0.08 0.92 -0.36
CA THR A 156 0.28 2.19 0.32
C THR A 156 1.38 2.04 1.36
N VAL A 157 2.12 3.13 1.59
CA VAL A 157 3.24 3.15 2.54
C VAL A 157 3.08 4.32 3.50
N THR A 158 3.37 4.07 4.77
CA THR A 158 3.45 5.12 5.80
C THR A 158 4.65 4.90 6.70
N LYS A 159 5.32 6.00 7.04
CA LYS A 159 6.38 6.00 8.06
C LYS A 159 5.79 6.46 9.38
N GLN A 160 5.95 5.64 10.39
CA GLN A 160 5.66 5.94 11.78
C GLN A 160 6.98 6.10 12.56
N LYS A 161 6.89 6.57 13.79
CA LYS A 161 8.09 6.76 14.62
C LYS A 161 8.85 5.45 14.87
N GLU A 162 8.12 4.36 15.11
CA GLU A 162 8.66 3.08 15.53
C GLU A 162 8.74 2.05 14.39
N TYR A 163 8.18 2.35 13.21
CA TYR A 163 8.15 1.42 12.07
C TYR A 163 7.79 2.13 10.76
N THR A 164 8.06 1.44 9.66
CA THR A 164 7.46 1.74 8.35
C THR A 164 6.46 0.64 8.01
N LEU A 165 5.21 0.99 7.73
CA LEU A 165 4.19 0.05 7.30
C LEU A 165 4.01 0.13 5.79
N VAL A 166 4.13 -1.02 5.15
CA VAL A 166 3.75 -1.25 3.75
C VAL A 166 2.49 -2.11 3.74
N LEU A 167 1.41 -1.58 3.21
CA LEU A 167 0.12 -2.25 3.18
C LEU A 167 -0.23 -2.61 1.74
N PHE A 168 -0.30 -3.91 1.45
CA PHE A 168 -0.70 -4.43 0.16
C PHE A 168 -2.16 -4.86 0.16
N VAL A 169 -2.83 -4.66 -0.98
CA VAL A 169 -4.06 -5.36 -1.35
C VAL A 169 -3.75 -6.14 -2.62
N VAL A 170 -4.02 -7.44 -2.59
CA VAL A 170 -3.66 -8.38 -3.66
C VAL A 170 -4.91 -9.08 -4.17
N SER A 171 -5.06 -9.21 -5.49
CA SER A 171 -6.19 -9.91 -6.14
C SER A 171 -5.74 -10.69 -7.38
N GLU A 172 -6.64 -11.53 -7.87
CA GLU A 172 -6.52 -12.16 -9.20
C GLU A 172 -6.75 -11.18 -10.33
#